data_6689a81b43753cb4bf6e9ecdbd777921
#
_entry.id   6689a81b43753cb4bf6e9ecdbd777921
#
_cell.length_a   1.000
_cell.length_b   1.000
_cell.length_c   1.000
_cell.angle_alpha   90.00
_cell.angle_beta   90.00
_cell.angle_gamma   90.00
#
_symmetry.space_group_name_H-M   'P 1'
#
loop_
_entity.id
_entity.type
_entity.pdbx_description
1 polymer ?
#
loop_
_entity_poly.entity_id
_entity_poly.type
_entity_poly.pdbx_seq_one_letter_code
_entity_poly.pdbx_strand_id
1 'polypeptide(L)'
;MPSRYTNILVPVDSSDAAQAAFTEAVNIAQRHQANLTALYVVDDSAYHTPALDPVLSELLDAEAAHAKDAMRQRQQFVATTSAPNLKTEISYGIPKHTIEDYAKQHPEIDLIVLGATGTNSPHRVAVGSTTSYIVDHAPCNVIVIR
;
A
#
# COMPACT_ATOMS: atom_id res chain seq x y z
N MET A 1 1.13 -29.67 -6.04
CA MET A 1 0.50 -28.44 -6.58
C MET A 1 1.27 -27.23 -6.09
N PRO A 2 1.80 -26.43 -6.98
CA PRO A 2 2.40 -25.18 -6.55
C PRO A 2 1.36 -24.29 -5.87
N SER A 3 1.77 -23.61 -4.82
CA SER A 3 0.92 -22.63 -4.17
C SER A 3 0.61 -21.51 -5.14
N ARG A 4 -0.62 -21.04 -5.10
CA ARG A 4 -1.08 -19.97 -5.97
C ARG A 4 -1.67 -18.86 -5.12
N TYR A 5 -1.16 -17.66 -5.29
CA TYR A 5 -1.75 -16.50 -4.65
C TYR A 5 -3.06 -16.12 -5.33
N THR A 6 -4.06 -15.76 -4.57
CA THR A 6 -5.39 -15.41 -5.08
C THR A 6 -5.78 -13.97 -4.78
N ASN A 7 -5.32 -13.41 -3.69
CA ASN A 7 -5.65 -12.04 -3.29
C ASN A 7 -4.42 -11.35 -2.72
N ILE A 8 -3.92 -10.36 -3.42
CA ILE A 8 -2.68 -9.66 -3.11
C ILE A 8 -3.00 -8.25 -2.63
N LEU A 9 -2.42 -7.86 -1.51
CA LEU A 9 -2.46 -6.49 -1.00
C LEU A 9 -1.13 -5.80 -1.27
N VAL A 10 -1.18 -4.62 -1.88
CA VAL A 10 0.00 -3.77 -2.04
C VAL A 10 -0.27 -2.41 -1.41
N PRO A 11 0.30 -2.14 -0.23
CA PRO A 11 0.30 -0.79 0.31
C PRO A 11 1.15 0.12 -0.54
N VAL A 12 0.66 1.32 -0.83
CA VAL A 12 1.35 2.27 -1.69
C VAL A 12 1.36 3.66 -1.04
N ASP A 13 2.35 4.43 -1.38
CA ASP A 13 2.45 5.85 -1.08
C ASP A 13 3.06 6.54 -2.30
N SER A 14 3.60 7.74 -2.13
CA SER A 14 4.21 8.48 -3.24
C SER A 14 5.70 8.14 -3.47
N SER A 15 6.25 7.15 -2.76
CA SER A 15 7.66 6.79 -2.89
C SER A 15 7.94 5.96 -4.14
N ASP A 16 9.19 6.02 -4.60
CA ASP A 16 9.66 5.16 -5.70
C ASP A 16 9.64 3.69 -5.31
N ALA A 17 9.94 3.39 -4.05
CA ALA A 17 9.89 2.03 -3.55
C ALA A 17 8.48 1.45 -3.61
N ALA A 18 7.46 2.23 -3.28
CA ALA A 18 6.07 1.81 -3.39
C ALA A 18 5.67 1.58 -4.85
N GLN A 19 6.16 2.39 -5.77
CA GLN A 19 5.89 2.18 -7.19
C GLN A 19 6.54 0.89 -7.70
N ALA A 20 7.77 0.61 -7.28
CA ALA A 20 8.45 -0.65 -7.64
C ALA A 20 7.70 -1.85 -7.07
N ALA A 21 7.23 -1.77 -5.84
CA ALA A 21 6.42 -2.82 -5.21
C ALA A 21 5.11 -3.03 -5.95
N PHE A 22 4.44 -1.94 -6.35
CA PHE A 22 3.20 -2.03 -7.11
C PHE A 22 3.41 -2.73 -8.45
N THR A 23 4.46 -2.36 -9.18
CA THR A 23 4.79 -2.99 -10.47
C THR A 23 5.03 -4.50 -10.29
N GLU A 24 5.78 -4.88 -9.26
CA GLU A 24 6.01 -6.31 -8.99
C GLU A 24 4.72 -7.03 -8.57
N ALA A 25 3.88 -6.38 -7.77
CA ALA A 25 2.58 -6.95 -7.39
C ALA A 25 1.70 -7.21 -8.62
N VAL A 26 1.70 -6.30 -9.58
CA VAL A 26 0.99 -6.49 -10.86
C VAL A 26 1.55 -7.70 -11.62
N ASN A 27 2.86 -7.84 -11.67
CA ASN A 27 3.50 -8.98 -12.33
C ASN A 27 3.09 -10.30 -11.67
N ILE A 28 3.09 -10.34 -10.34
CA ILE A 28 2.66 -11.52 -9.60
C ILE A 28 1.17 -11.80 -9.85
N ALA A 29 0.34 -10.76 -9.83
CA ALA A 29 -1.09 -10.91 -10.10
C ALA A 29 -1.37 -11.49 -11.49
N GLN A 30 -0.61 -11.06 -12.50
CA GLN A 30 -0.74 -11.60 -13.85
C GLN A 30 -0.36 -13.09 -13.89
N ARG A 31 0.78 -13.45 -13.30
CA ARG A 31 1.25 -14.84 -13.30
C ARG A 31 0.30 -15.78 -12.56
N HIS A 32 -0.28 -15.31 -11.46
CA HIS A 32 -1.17 -16.13 -10.62
C HIS A 32 -2.65 -15.96 -10.96
N GLN A 33 -2.99 -15.01 -11.82
CA GLN A 33 -4.38 -14.60 -12.06
C GLN A 33 -5.07 -14.24 -10.75
N ALA A 34 -4.36 -13.45 -9.92
CA ALA A 34 -4.80 -13.04 -8.60
C ALA A 34 -5.47 -11.67 -8.65
N ASN A 35 -6.41 -11.47 -7.75
CA ASN A 35 -6.98 -10.15 -7.50
C ASN A 35 -5.95 -9.29 -6.76
N LEU A 36 -5.95 -8.01 -7.04
CA LEU A 36 -4.99 -7.07 -6.48
C LEU A 36 -5.74 -5.94 -5.79
N THR A 37 -5.33 -5.61 -4.57
CA THR A 37 -5.83 -4.45 -3.84
C THR A 37 -4.67 -3.51 -3.55
N ALA A 38 -4.78 -2.27 -3.99
CA ALA A 38 -3.84 -1.21 -3.63
C ALA A 38 -4.45 -0.39 -2.51
N LEU A 39 -3.72 -0.25 -1.41
CA LEU A 39 -4.15 0.51 -0.24
C LEU A 39 -3.22 1.70 -0.04
N TYR A 40 -3.78 2.90 -0.13
CA TYR A 40 -3.07 4.13 0.18
C TYR A 40 -3.53 4.61 1.56
N VAL A 41 -2.60 4.70 2.50
CA VAL A 41 -2.91 5.22 3.84
C VAL A 41 -2.39 6.65 3.92
N VAL A 42 -3.32 7.58 4.10
CA VAL A 42 -2.98 8.97 4.39
C VAL A 42 -2.66 9.05 5.88
N ASP A 43 -1.41 9.40 6.20
CA ASP A 43 -0.98 9.51 7.59
C ASP A 43 -1.55 10.79 8.19
N ASP A 44 -2.55 10.65 9.03
CA ASP A 44 -3.24 11.74 9.68
C ASP A 44 -2.78 11.94 11.13
N SER A 45 -1.77 11.23 11.58
CA SER A 45 -1.34 11.27 12.99
C SER A 45 -0.89 12.66 13.44
N ALA A 46 -0.35 13.47 12.54
CA ALA A 46 0.06 14.85 12.85
C ALA A 46 -1.11 15.82 12.95
N TYR A 47 -2.32 15.42 12.56
CA TYR A 47 -3.49 16.30 12.47
C TYR A 47 -4.49 16.11 13.62
N HIS A 48 -4.21 15.21 14.53
CA HIS A 48 -5.05 14.93 15.70
C HIS A 48 -4.67 15.86 16.86
N THR A 49 -4.81 17.17 16.66
CA THR A 49 -4.65 18.14 17.74
C THR A 49 -6.00 18.71 18.12
N PRO A 50 -6.22 19.09 19.41
CA PRO A 50 -7.49 19.65 19.85
C PRO A 50 -7.85 20.98 19.17
N ALA A 51 -6.85 21.71 18.67
CA ALA A 51 -7.06 22.93 17.91
C ALA A 51 -6.97 22.56 16.43
N LEU A 52 -8.11 22.47 15.74
CA LEU A 52 -8.13 22.30 14.30
C LEU A 52 -7.51 23.53 13.64
N ASP A 53 -6.30 23.33 13.14
CA ASP A 53 -5.63 24.34 12.33
C ASP A 53 -6.18 24.21 10.90
N PRO A 54 -6.78 25.29 10.34
CA PRO A 54 -7.28 25.24 8.97
C PRO A 54 -6.21 24.88 7.94
N VAL A 55 -4.97 25.27 8.17
CA VAL A 55 -3.85 24.93 7.26
C VAL A 55 -3.59 23.43 7.26
N LEU A 56 -3.63 22.78 8.42
CA LEU A 56 -3.44 21.34 8.52
C LEU A 56 -4.57 20.59 7.81
N SER A 57 -5.81 21.08 7.95
CA SER A 57 -6.96 20.50 7.25
C SER A 57 -6.82 20.60 5.74
N GLU A 58 -6.35 21.75 5.23
CA GLU A 58 -6.09 21.91 3.80
C GLU A 58 -5.00 20.99 3.30
N LEU A 59 -3.93 20.80 4.07
CA LEU A 59 -2.85 19.89 3.72
C LEU A 59 -3.34 18.44 3.65
N LEU A 60 -4.19 18.03 4.59
CA LEU A 60 -4.77 16.70 4.61
C LEU A 60 -5.66 16.48 3.39
N ASP A 61 -6.49 17.47 3.04
CA ASP A 61 -7.35 17.41 1.85
C ASP A 61 -6.53 17.33 0.57
N ALA A 62 -5.44 18.08 0.49
CA ALA A 62 -4.53 18.05 -0.66
C ALA A 62 -3.87 16.68 -0.81
N GLU A 63 -3.46 16.08 0.30
CA GLU A 63 -2.87 14.74 0.27
C GLU A 63 -3.89 13.68 -0.13
N ALA A 64 -5.12 13.79 0.34
CA ALA A 64 -6.19 12.89 -0.06
C ALA A 64 -6.49 12.99 -1.57
N ALA A 65 -6.49 14.21 -2.12
CA ALA A 65 -6.67 14.42 -3.56
C ALA A 65 -5.51 13.82 -4.36
N HIS A 66 -4.29 13.97 -3.85
CA HIS A 66 -3.11 13.38 -4.46
C HIS A 66 -3.18 11.84 -4.45
N ALA A 67 -3.65 11.26 -3.36
CA ALA A 67 -3.84 9.82 -3.25
C ALA A 67 -4.86 9.30 -4.26
N LYS A 68 -5.97 10.01 -4.46
CA LYS A 68 -6.97 9.64 -5.45
C LYS A 68 -6.41 9.65 -6.86
N ASP A 69 -5.63 10.65 -7.19
CA ASP A 69 -5.00 10.76 -8.51
C ASP A 69 -3.99 9.63 -8.73
N ALA A 70 -3.17 9.35 -7.74
CA ALA A 70 -2.20 8.26 -7.80
C ALA A 70 -2.88 6.90 -7.99
N MET A 71 -4.02 6.68 -7.33
CA MET A 71 -4.79 5.45 -7.47
C MET A 71 -5.43 5.34 -8.85
N ARG A 72 -5.93 6.44 -9.39
CA ARG A 72 -6.50 6.45 -10.73
C ARG A 72 -5.44 6.07 -11.77
N GLN A 73 -4.24 6.60 -11.65
CA GLN A 73 -3.13 6.26 -12.56
C GLN A 73 -2.80 4.76 -12.50
N ARG A 74 -2.82 4.18 -11.29
CA ARG A 74 -2.58 2.76 -11.12
C ARG A 74 -3.68 1.90 -11.74
N GLN A 75 -4.94 2.31 -11.60
CA GLN A 75 -6.05 1.63 -12.25
C GLN A 75 -5.90 1.66 -13.78
N GLN A 76 -5.52 2.79 -14.34
CA GLN A 76 -5.29 2.92 -15.78
C GLN A 76 -4.16 2.00 -16.24
N PHE A 77 -3.08 1.91 -15.47
CA PHE A 77 -1.98 1.01 -15.79
C PHE A 77 -2.41 -0.45 -15.77
N VAL A 78 -3.10 -0.88 -14.73
CA VAL A 78 -3.54 -2.27 -14.60
C VAL A 78 -4.51 -2.66 -15.72
N ALA A 79 -5.34 -1.74 -16.18
CA ALA A 79 -6.26 -1.96 -17.29
C ALA A 79 -5.54 -2.32 -18.60
N THR A 80 -4.26 -1.99 -18.73
CA THR A 80 -3.44 -2.36 -19.90
C THR A 80 -2.77 -3.73 -19.76
N THR A 81 -2.97 -4.41 -18.65
CA THR A 81 -2.32 -5.68 -18.32
C THR A 81 -3.32 -6.83 -18.33
N SER A 82 -2.83 -8.05 -18.15
CA SER A 82 -3.67 -9.23 -18.02
C SER A 82 -4.05 -9.57 -16.56
N ALA A 83 -3.73 -8.70 -15.62
CA ALA A 83 -4.17 -8.88 -14.23
C ALA A 83 -5.70 -8.80 -14.16
N PRO A 84 -6.35 -9.71 -13.41
CA PRO A 84 -7.81 -9.83 -13.50
C PRO A 84 -8.56 -8.65 -12.91
N ASN A 85 -8.09 -8.08 -11.81
CA ASN A 85 -8.83 -7.01 -11.13
C ASN A 85 -7.92 -6.20 -10.23
N LEU A 86 -8.15 -4.90 -10.18
CA LEU A 86 -7.54 -4.00 -9.19
C LEU A 86 -8.63 -3.26 -8.44
N LYS A 87 -8.63 -3.45 -7.12
CA LYS A 87 -9.40 -2.63 -6.20
C LYS A 87 -8.47 -1.60 -5.58
N THR A 88 -8.91 -0.36 -5.47
CA THR A 88 -8.16 0.70 -4.81
C THR A 88 -8.90 1.16 -3.57
N GLU A 89 -8.17 1.39 -2.49
CA GLU A 89 -8.72 1.92 -1.25
C GLU A 89 -7.83 3.01 -0.68
N ILE A 90 -8.45 4.04 -0.13
CA ILE A 90 -7.76 5.11 0.59
C ILE A 90 -8.26 5.09 2.02
N SER A 91 -7.34 4.96 2.97
CA SER A 91 -7.63 4.97 4.39
C SER A 91 -6.82 6.04 5.10
N TYR A 92 -7.22 6.40 6.29
CA TYR A 92 -6.54 7.40 7.11
C TYR A 92 -6.09 6.77 8.41
N GLY A 93 -4.92 7.11 8.89
CA GLY A 93 -4.38 6.60 10.13
C GLY A 93 -2.87 6.51 10.13
N ILE A 94 -2.35 5.74 11.06
CA ILE A 94 -0.91 5.43 11.11
C ILE A 94 -0.67 4.27 10.15
N PRO A 95 0.16 4.44 9.11
CA PRO A 95 0.26 3.45 8.02
C PRO A 95 0.47 2.02 8.50
N LYS A 96 1.45 1.78 9.37
CA LYS A 96 1.76 0.40 9.79
C LYS A 96 0.58 -0.28 10.50
N HIS A 97 -0.16 0.46 11.30
CA HIS A 97 -1.32 -0.09 12.01
C HIS A 97 -2.52 -0.25 11.09
N THR A 98 -2.74 0.70 10.20
CA THR A 98 -3.85 0.64 9.25
C THR A 98 -3.68 -0.51 8.26
N ILE A 99 -2.47 -0.74 7.78
CA ILE A 99 -2.16 -1.87 6.89
C ILE A 99 -2.39 -3.19 7.60
N GLU A 100 -1.88 -3.31 8.82
CA GLU A 100 -2.07 -4.53 9.63
C GLU A 100 -3.55 -4.82 9.85
N ASP A 101 -4.30 -3.82 10.27
CA ASP A 101 -5.74 -3.97 10.53
C ASP A 101 -6.49 -4.36 9.26
N TYR A 102 -6.14 -3.74 8.14
CA TYR A 102 -6.76 -4.07 6.85
C TYR A 102 -6.54 -5.54 6.50
N ALA A 103 -5.31 -6.01 6.62
CA ALA A 103 -4.99 -7.40 6.32
C ALA A 103 -5.73 -8.37 7.23
N LYS A 104 -5.86 -8.04 8.51
CA LYS A 104 -6.59 -8.88 9.47
C LYS A 104 -8.09 -8.90 9.23
N GLN A 105 -8.65 -7.78 8.77
CA GLN A 105 -10.08 -7.68 8.44
C GLN A 105 -10.43 -8.32 7.09
N HIS A 106 -9.43 -8.65 6.29
CA HIS A 106 -9.60 -9.28 4.97
C HIS A 106 -8.78 -10.57 4.93
N PRO A 107 -9.24 -11.63 5.62
CA PRO A 107 -8.47 -12.87 5.73
C PRO A 107 -8.27 -13.62 4.41
N GLU A 108 -8.98 -13.23 3.34
CA GLU A 108 -8.77 -13.74 2.00
C GLU A 108 -7.44 -13.27 1.38
N ILE A 109 -6.83 -12.21 1.92
CA ILE A 109 -5.52 -11.74 1.46
C ILE A 109 -4.46 -12.77 1.86
N ASP A 110 -3.74 -13.29 0.86
CA ASP A 110 -2.73 -14.32 1.07
C ASP A 110 -1.31 -13.87 0.76
N LEU A 111 -1.14 -12.65 0.28
CA LEU A 111 0.17 -12.05 0.03
C LEU A 111 0.11 -10.53 0.21
N ILE A 112 1.12 -9.99 0.88
CA ILE A 112 1.35 -8.54 0.93
C ILE A 112 2.68 -8.26 0.22
N VAL A 113 2.70 -7.29 -0.68
CA VAL A 113 3.91 -6.85 -1.39
C VAL A 113 4.23 -5.43 -0.94
N LEU A 114 5.42 -5.24 -0.42
CA LEU A 114 5.86 -3.97 0.16
C LEU A 114 7.16 -3.49 -0.47
N GLY A 115 7.30 -2.18 -0.60
CA GLY A 115 8.61 -1.58 -0.83
C GLY A 115 9.46 -1.64 0.43
N ALA A 116 10.78 -1.74 0.29
CA ALA A 116 11.68 -1.81 1.43
C ALA A 116 11.69 -0.52 2.26
N THR A 117 11.45 0.62 1.62
CA THR A 117 11.42 1.93 2.27
C THR A 117 10.17 2.69 1.86
N GLY A 118 9.84 3.73 2.62
CA GLY A 118 8.73 4.61 2.30
C GLY A 118 9.19 6.03 1.99
N THR A 119 8.24 6.95 1.96
CA THR A 119 8.45 8.35 1.58
C THR A 119 9.49 9.05 2.46
N ASN A 120 9.56 8.69 3.74
CA ASN A 120 10.41 9.34 4.72
C ASN A 120 11.74 8.61 4.98
N SER A 121 12.13 7.70 4.11
CA SER A 121 13.35 6.90 4.27
C SER A 121 14.36 7.26 3.19
N PRO A 122 15.26 8.24 3.46
CA PRO A 122 16.21 8.70 2.45
C PRO A 122 17.33 7.72 2.14
N HIS A 123 17.56 6.73 2.99
CA HIS A 123 18.66 5.79 2.85
C HIS A 123 18.12 4.37 2.69
N ARG A 124 18.72 3.60 1.77
CA ARG A 124 18.29 2.25 1.45
C ARG A 124 19.14 1.16 2.07
N VAL A 125 19.92 1.49 3.08
CA VAL A 125 20.76 0.51 3.77
C VAL A 125 19.98 -0.35 4.74
N ALA A 126 18.79 0.10 5.14
CA ALA A 126 17.92 -0.62 6.06
C ALA A 126 16.48 -0.62 5.55
N VAL A 127 15.71 -1.61 5.97
CA VAL A 127 14.28 -1.68 5.72
C VAL A 127 13.58 -0.60 6.57
N GLY A 128 12.61 0.10 5.99
CA GLY A 128 11.86 1.15 6.69
C GLY A 128 11.02 0.60 7.84
N SER A 129 10.63 1.49 8.75
CA SER A 129 9.91 1.08 9.97
C SER A 129 8.55 0.45 9.69
N THR A 130 7.80 0.98 8.74
CA THR A 130 6.51 0.40 8.35
C THR A 130 6.69 -1.00 7.79
N THR A 131 7.65 -1.19 6.90
CA THR A 131 7.92 -2.49 6.29
C THR A 131 8.37 -3.52 7.33
N SER A 132 9.29 -3.15 8.23
CA SER A 132 9.70 -4.02 9.33
C SER A 132 8.52 -4.43 10.19
N TYR A 133 7.66 -3.49 10.52
CA TYR A 133 6.48 -3.77 11.34
C TYR A 133 5.55 -4.77 10.65
N ILE A 134 5.28 -4.58 9.37
CA ILE A 134 4.38 -5.47 8.62
C ILE A 134 4.98 -6.86 8.49
N VAL A 135 6.28 -6.98 8.23
CA VAL A 135 6.95 -8.29 8.20
C VAL A 135 6.73 -9.05 9.49
N ASP A 136 6.81 -8.36 10.64
CA ASP A 136 6.66 -8.99 11.94
C ASP A 136 5.21 -9.31 12.32
N HIS A 137 4.22 -8.59 11.78
CA HIS A 137 2.83 -8.64 12.25
C HIS A 137 1.82 -9.12 11.21
N ALA A 138 2.22 -9.31 9.96
CA ALA A 138 1.28 -9.69 8.89
C ALA A 138 0.70 -11.08 9.15
N PRO A 139 -0.61 -11.27 8.87
CA PRO A 139 -1.25 -12.58 9.01
C PRO A 139 -0.99 -13.51 7.82
N CYS A 140 -0.22 -13.08 6.83
CA CYS A 140 0.04 -13.83 5.61
C CYS A 140 1.48 -13.62 5.15
N ASN A 141 1.85 -14.22 4.02
CA ASN A 141 3.16 -14.05 3.42
C ASN A 141 3.41 -12.62 3.00
N VAL A 142 4.66 -12.17 3.10
CA VAL A 142 5.09 -10.82 2.74
C VAL A 142 6.29 -10.92 1.82
N ILE A 143 6.25 -10.18 0.72
CA ILE A 143 7.40 -9.99 -0.18
C ILE A 143 7.83 -8.54 -0.06
N VAL A 144 9.12 -8.33 0.16
CA VAL A 144 9.72 -6.98 0.26
C VAL A 144 10.54 -6.74 -1.01
N ILE A 145 10.22 -5.67 -1.70
CA ILE A 145 10.89 -5.27 -2.95
C ILE A 145 11.90 -4.16 -2.64
N ARG A 146 13.13 -4.40 -3.00
CA ARG A 146 14.22 -3.43 -2.84
C ARG A 146 14.44 -2.60 -4.10
#